data_1216e039b859e66fbc6eb3011fda5333
#
_entry.id   1216e039b859e66fbc6eb3011fda5333
#
_cell.length_a   1.000
_cell.length_b   1.000
_cell.length_c   1.000
_cell.angle_alpha   90.00
_cell.angle_beta   90.00
_cell.angle_gamma   90.00
#
_symmetry.space_group_name_H-M   'P 1'
#
loop_
_entity.id
_entity.type
_entity.pdbx_description
1 polymer ?
#
loop_
_entity_poly.entity_id
_entity_poly.type
_entity_poly.pdbx_seq_one_letter_code
_entity_poly.pdbx_strand_id
1 'polypeptide(L)'
;DAMQNQPVIQGLAAHVRTRWDSSRTAKRDLEDRMLQCLRQRNGEYDPDKLQEIKDQGGSDIYINLTSVKCRAATSWLRDTLLGSGSDKPWSITGTPNPEMPPEIMQELQARLANELAIHLQQGGMQPSPSELRTMAVQMKDEAEREMREMSADRVARMERKMEDQLHEGGWHKAFNEFLDDIVTFPYAVLKGPIKRKRKTLKWQNNELVPVEEIRNEWERVDPFMLYWAPW
;
A
#
# COMPACT_ATOMS: atom_id res chain seq x y z
N ASP A 1 -39.19 21.92 2.41
CA ASP A 1 -38.30 20.94 1.75
C ASP A 1 -37.93 19.71 2.61
N ALA A 2 -37.91 19.81 3.95
CA ALA A 2 -37.60 18.66 4.81
C ALA A 2 -38.71 17.58 4.85
N MET A 3 -39.98 17.95 4.67
CA MET A 3 -41.11 17.00 4.67
C MET A 3 -41.27 16.21 3.36
N GLN A 4 -40.81 16.72 2.22
CA GLN A 4 -40.89 16.03 0.93
C GLN A 4 -39.88 14.89 0.77
N ASN A 5 -38.79 14.90 1.54
CA ASN A 5 -37.76 13.87 1.48
C ASN A 5 -37.98 12.66 2.40
N GLN A 6 -38.97 12.69 3.28
CA GLN A 6 -39.24 11.57 4.22
C GLN A 6 -39.54 10.22 3.54
N PRO A 7 -40.38 10.13 2.49
CA PRO A 7 -40.66 8.83 1.86
C PRO A 7 -39.45 8.27 1.11
N VAL A 8 -38.60 9.13 0.54
CA VAL A 8 -37.35 8.72 -0.13
C VAL A 8 -36.34 8.18 0.90
N ILE A 9 -36.19 8.84 2.04
CA ILE A 9 -35.31 8.41 3.14
C ILE A 9 -35.80 7.09 3.74
N GLN A 10 -37.10 6.92 3.94
CA GLN A 10 -37.69 5.66 4.43
C GLN A 10 -37.48 4.52 3.44
N GLY A 11 -37.66 4.76 2.14
CA GLY A 11 -37.42 3.80 1.08
C GLY A 11 -35.96 3.39 1.02
N LEU A 12 -35.03 4.35 1.15
CA LEU A 12 -33.57 4.08 1.18
C LEU A 12 -33.18 3.27 2.43
N ALA A 13 -33.72 3.63 3.61
CA ALA A 13 -33.47 2.89 4.84
C ALA A 13 -33.95 1.44 4.77
N ALA A 14 -35.16 1.22 4.20
CA ALA A 14 -35.70 -0.12 3.98
C ALA A 14 -34.82 -0.92 3.01
N HIS A 15 -34.37 -0.30 1.91
CA HIS A 15 -33.45 -0.93 0.95
C HIS A 15 -32.11 -1.34 1.61
N VAL A 16 -31.48 -0.44 2.37
CA VAL A 16 -30.24 -0.72 3.09
C VAL A 16 -30.43 -1.88 4.08
N ARG A 17 -31.52 -1.89 4.83
CA ARG A 17 -31.84 -2.98 5.78
C ARG A 17 -32.00 -4.32 5.06
N THR A 18 -32.76 -4.36 3.97
CA THR A 18 -32.94 -5.59 3.17
C THR A 18 -31.58 -6.11 2.64
N ARG A 19 -30.73 -5.22 2.14
CA ARG A 19 -29.38 -5.59 1.68
C ARG A 19 -28.52 -6.10 2.82
N TRP A 20 -28.58 -5.46 3.97
CA TRP A 20 -27.86 -5.90 5.18
C TRP A 20 -28.30 -7.30 5.62
N ASP A 21 -29.62 -7.54 5.74
CA ASP A 21 -30.16 -8.85 6.15
C ASP A 21 -29.77 -9.95 5.16
N SER A 22 -29.81 -9.66 3.86
CA SER A 22 -29.36 -10.57 2.81
C SER A 22 -27.87 -10.90 2.94
N SER A 23 -27.01 -9.88 3.12
CA SER A 23 -25.57 -10.05 3.29
C SER A 23 -25.24 -10.83 4.57
N ARG A 24 -25.94 -10.55 5.67
CA ARG A 24 -25.78 -11.25 6.95
C ARG A 24 -26.15 -12.73 6.82
N THR A 25 -27.26 -13.02 6.13
CA THR A 25 -27.71 -14.41 5.92
C THR A 25 -26.70 -15.17 5.06
N ALA A 26 -26.19 -14.56 3.99
CA ALA A 26 -25.22 -15.19 3.12
C ALA A 26 -23.85 -15.46 3.81
N LYS A 27 -23.53 -14.69 4.85
CA LYS A 27 -22.27 -14.82 5.59
C LYS A 27 -22.32 -15.88 6.71
N ARG A 28 -23.50 -16.28 7.16
CA ARG A 28 -23.68 -17.13 8.37
C ARG A 28 -22.77 -18.36 8.39
N ASP A 29 -22.80 -19.17 7.33
CA ASP A 29 -22.01 -20.41 7.25
C ASP A 29 -20.50 -20.13 7.29
N LEU A 30 -20.10 -18.98 6.76
CA LEU A 30 -18.70 -18.57 6.80
C LEU A 30 -18.31 -18.07 8.19
N GLU A 31 -19.18 -17.36 8.90
CA GLU A 31 -18.95 -16.94 10.29
C GLU A 31 -18.78 -18.16 11.21
N ASP A 32 -19.60 -19.19 11.06
CA ASP A 32 -19.47 -20.43 11.82
C ASP A 32 -18.12 -21.10 11.57
N ARG A 33 -17.69 -21.18 10.30
CA ARG A 33 -16.35 -21.68 9.94
C ARG A 33 -15.21 -20.81 10.51
N MET A 34 -15.35 -19.50 10.50
CA MET A 34 -14.37 -18.59 11.08
C MET A 34 -14.27 -18.74 12.60
N LEU A 35 -15.40 -18.93 13.29
CA LEU A 35 -15.41 -19.21 14.72
C LEU A 35 -14.72 -20.54 15.03
N GLN A 36 -14.96 -21.57 14.21
CA GLN A 36 -14.27 -22.86 14.33
C GLN A 36 -12.75 -22.70 14.16
N CYS A 37 -12.29 -21.97 13.13
CA CYS A 37 -10.86 -21.68 12.94
C CYS A 37 -10.25 -20.95 14.14
N LEU A 38 -10.97 -19.96 14.68
CA LEU A 38 -10.52 -19.19 15.84
C LEU A 38 -10.38 -20.07 17.09
N ARG A 39 -11.38 -20.91 17.39
CA ARG A 39 -11.33 -21.87 18.50
C ARG A 39 -10.15 -22.84 18.35
N GLN A 40 -9.96 -23.43 17.17
CA GLN A 40 -8.83 -24.31 16.90
C GLN A 40 -7.48 -23.62 17.09
N ARG A 41 -7.36 -22.36 16.69
CA ARG A 41 -6.15 -21.55 16.92
C ARG A 41 -5.92 -21.28 18.40
N ASN A 42 -6.98 -21.02 19.16
CA ASN A 42 -6.92 -20.78 20.60
C ASN A 42 -6.73 -22.07 21.43
N GLY A 43 -6.86 -23.22 20.82
CA GLY A 43 -6.77 -24.49 21.54
C GLY A 43 -8.06 -24.85 22.27
N GLU A 44 -9.18 -24.50 21.67
CA GLU A 44 -10.52 -24.78 22.19
C GLU A 44 -11.24 -25.77 21.29
N TYR A 45 -11.94 -26.72 21.90
CA TYR A 45 -12.86 -27.58 21.17
C TYR A 45 -14.14 -26.84 20.79
N ASP A 46 -14.74 -27.23 19.67
CA ASP A 46 -16.11 -26.80 19.39
C ASP A 46 -17.05 -27.31 20.48
N PRO A 47 -18.08 -26.53 20.88
CA PRO A 47 -18.95 -26.87 22.01
C PRO A 47 -19.58 -28.28 21.88
N ASP A 48 -20.00 -28.64 20.67
CA ASP A 48 -20.63 -29.94 20.40
C ASP A 48 -19.61 -31.07 20.58
N LYS A 49 -18.36 -30.87 20.12
CA LYS A 49 -17.29 -31.85 20.29
C LYS A 49 -16.85 -31.97 21.74
N LEU A 50 -16.80 -30.86 22.45
CA LEU A 50 -16.48 -30.87 23.90
C LEU A 50 -17.52 -31.66 24.71
N GLN A 51 -18.80 -31.50 24.36
CA GLN A 51 -19.88 -32.24 25.00
C GLN A 51 -19.78 -33.75 24.72
N GLU A 52 -19.56 -34.10 23.45
CA GLU A 52 -19.37 -35.48 23.03
C GLU A 52 -18.20 -36.20 23.76
N ILE A 53 -17.08 -35.48 23.92
CA ILE A 53 -15.90 -35.97 24.66
C ILE A 53 -16.25 -36.19 26.14
N LYS A 54 -16.97 -35.29 26.78
CA LYS A 54 -17.38 -35.42 28.18
C LYS A 54 -18.37 -36.55 28.40
N ASP A 55 -19.33 -36.70 27.49
CA ASP A 55 -20.33 -37.76 27.55
C ASP A 55 -19.69 -39.18 27.44
N GLN A 56 -18.56 -39.26 26.71
CA GLN A 56 -17.77 -40.50 26.59
C GLN A 56 -16.74 -40.67 27.74
N GLY A 57 -16.68 -39.77 28.71
CA GLY A 57 -15.70 -39.78 29.80
C GLY A 57 -14.27 -39.47 29.38
N GLY A 58 -14.10 -38.83 28.21
CA GLY A 58 -12.79 -38.42 27.69
C GLY A 58 -12.24 -37.18 28.38
N SER A 59 -10.95 -36.91 28.14
CA SER A 59 -10.26 -35.73 28.65
C SER A 59 -10.52 -34.50 27.75
N ASP A 60 -10.75 -33.37 28.35
CA ASP A 60 -10.92 -32.06 27.68
C ASP A 60 -9.59 -31.36 27.35
N ILE A 61 -8.47 -32.06 27.54
CA ILE A 61 -7.14 -31.49 27.22
C ILE A 61 -6.98 -31.35 25.71
N TYR A 62 -6.78 -30.11 25.25
CA TYR A 62 -6.53 -29.76 23.86
C TYR A 62 -5.05 -29.63 23.56
N ILE A 63 -4.51 -30.40 22.61
CA ILE A 63 -3.13 -30.27 22.15
C ILE A 63 -3.08 -29.20 21.06
N ASN A 64 -2.65 -27.98 21.41
CA ASN A 64 -2.70 -26.83 20.52
C ASN A 64 -1.56 -26.81 19.47
N LEU A 65 -1.57 -27.76 18.54
CA LEU A 65 -0.64 -27.78 17.40
C LEU A 65 -0.97 -26.70 16.35
N THR A 66 -2.24 -26.33 16.23
CA THR A 66 -2.70 -25.35 15.24
C THR A 66 -2.09 -23.98 15.50
N SER A 67 -2.07 -23.51 16.74
CA SER A 67 -1.45 -22.21 17.10
C SER A 67 0.03 -22.14 16.73
N VAL A 68 0.78 -23.22 16.98
CA VAL A 68 2.20 -23.30 16.65
C VAL A 68 2.41 -23.23 15.15
N LYS A 69 1.63 -24.01 14.39
CA LYS A 69 1.69 -23.99 12.90
C LYS A 69 1.29 -22.64 12.33
N CYS A 70 0.25 -22.00 12.86
CA CYS A 70 -0.19 -20.68 12.41
C CYS A 70 0.91 -19.64 12.65
N ARG A 71 1.54 -19.62 13.82
CA ARG A 71 2.66 -18.68 14.09
C ARG A 71 3.84 -18.91 13.16
N ALA A 72 4.21 -20.16 12.91
CA ALA A 72 5.27 -20.51 11.97
C ALA A 72 4.92 -20.06 10.53
N ALA A 73 3.66 -20.29 10.10
CA ALA A 73 3.19 -19.87 8.79
C ALA A 73 3.17 -18.34 8.64
N THR A 74 2.71 -17.59 9.65
CA THR A 74 2.76 -16.12 9.64
C THR A 74 4.20 -15.60 9.52
N SER A 75 5.14 -16.18 10.28
CA SER A 75 6.56 -15.78 10.20
C SER A 75 7.13 -16.10 8.82
N TRP A 76 6.84 -17.27 8.28
CA TRP A 76 7.30 -17.64 6.94
C TRP A 76 6.71 -16.75 5.83
N LEU A 77 5.42 -16.43 5.90
CA LEU A 77 4.79 -15.50 4.97
C LEU A 77 5.42 -14.11 5.06
N ARG A 78 5.70 -13.63 6.28
CA ARG A 78 6.38 -12.37 6.49
C ARG A 78 7.75 -12.37 5.82
N ASP A 79 8.57 -13.38 6.08
CA ASP A 79 9.92 -13.49 5.52
C ASP A 79 9.90 -13.61 3.99
N THR A 80 8.88 -14.29 3.44
CA THR A 80 8.72 -14.43 2.00
C THR A 80 8.28 -13.13 1.33
N LEU A 81 7.35 -12.40 1.94
CA LEU A 81 6.77 -11.20 1.33
C LEU A 81 7.62 -9.94 1.57
N LEU A 82 8.23 -9.81 2.74
CA LEU A 82 9.06 -8.64 3.07
C LEU A 82 10.54 -8.87 2.75
N GLY A 83 10.96 -10.13 2.53
CA GLY A 83 12.35 -10.50 2.29
C GLY A 83 13.25 -10.37 3.53
N SER A 84 14.42 -10.96 3.45
CA SER A 84 15.40 -10.89 4.54
C SER A 84 16.05 -9.50 4.57
N GLY A 85 15.53 -8.58 5.37
CA GLY A 85 16.10 -7.25 5.59
C GLY A 85 15.42 -6.09 4.85
N SER A 86 14.29 -6.34 4.19
CA SER A 86 13.46 -5.28 3.60
C SER A 86 12.11 -5.24 4.30
N ASP A 87 11.77 -4.07 4.86
CA ASP A 87 10.44 -3.85 5.46
C ASP A 87 9.36 -3.53 4.42
N LYS A 88 9.71 -3.61 3.11
CA LYS A 88 8.81 -3.23 2.02
C LYS A 88 8.77 -4.29 0.92
N PRO A 89 7.58 -4.74 0.49
CA PRO A 89 7.41 -5.69 -0.62
C PRO A 89 7.33 -5.01 -1.99
N TRP A 90 7.79 -3.77 -2.13
CA TRP A 90 7.69 -2.96 -3.33
C TRP A 90 8.96 -2.14 -3.57
N SER A 91 9.20 -1.80 -4.83
CA SER A 91 10.23 -0.86 -5.26
C SER A 91 9.68 0.02 -6.37
N ILE A 92 10.24 1.21 -6.52
CA ILE A 92 9.91 2.11 -7.62
C ILE A 92 11.04 2.04 -8.64
N THR A 93 10.68 1.73 -9.88
CA THR A 93 11.64 1.75 -10.98
C THR A 93 11.41 3.01 -11.81
N GLY A 94 12.46 3.78 -12.02
CA GLY A 94 12.40 4.94 -12.90
C GLY A 94 12.11 4.52 -14.34
N THR A 95 11.51 5.41 -15.13
CA THR A 95 11.31 5.18 -16.56
C THR A 95 12.67 5.00 -17.23
N PRO A 96 12.94 3.88 -17.91
CA PRO A 96 14.27 3.59 -18.46
C PRO A 96 14.74 4.61 -19.49
N ASN A 97 13.83 5.13 -20.28
CA ASN A 97 14.07 6.16 -21.27
C ASN A 97 13.04 7.29 -21.05
N PRO A 98 13.32 8.25 -20.17
CA PRO A 98 12.45 9.39 -20.00
C PRO A 98 12.41 10.20 -21.32
N GLU A 99 11.21 10.52 -21.78
CA GLU A 99 11.05 11.42 -22.93
C GLU A 99 11.71 12.75 -22.60
N MET A 100 12.52 13.25 -23.54
CA MET A 100 13.21 14.53 -23.34
C MET A 100 12.18 15.66 -23.41
N PRO A 101 11.99 16.45 -22.34
CA PRO A 101 11.09 17.57 -22.37
C PRO A 101 11.49 18.60 -23.45
N PRO A 102 10.53 19.24 -24.13
CA PRO A 102 10.85 20.20 -25.19
C PRO A 102 11.74 21.36 -24.72
N GLU A 103 11.67 21.71 -23.44
CA GLU A 103 12.50 22.74 -22.79
C GLU A 103 13.99 22.34 -22.79
N ILE A 104 14.29 21.10 -22.43
CA ILE A 104 15.66 20.57 -22.41
C ILE A 104 16.19 20.45 -23.85
N MET A 105 15.33 20.09 -24.80
CA MET A 105 15.71 20.02 -26.22
C MET A 105 16.07 21.39 -26.76
N GLN A 106 15.33 22.46 -26.39
CA GLN A 106 15.65 23.84 -26.74
C GLN A 106 16.97 24.30 -26.09
N GLU A 107 17.19 23.97 -24.83
CA GLU A 107 18.44 24.30 -24.14
C GLU A 107 19.64 23.59 -24.78
N LEU A 108 19.48 22.34 -25.18
CA LEU A 108 20.52 21.58 -25.91
C LEU A 108 20.86 22.23 -27.24
N GLN A 109 19.83 22.67 -28.00
CA GLN A 109 20.03 23.41 -29.25
C GLN A 109 20.73 24.75 -29.03
N ALA A 110 20.37 25.48 -27.96
CA ALA A 110 21.04 26.72 -27.61
C ALA A 110 22.49 26.52 -27.18
N ARG A 111 22.81 25.47 -26.42
CA ARG A 111 24.20 25.11 -26.05
C ARG A 111 25.01 24.74 -27.28
N LEU A 112 24.48 23.94 -28.18
CA LEU A 112 25.13 23.58 -29.44
C LEU A 112 25.43 24.82 -30.29
N ALA A 113 24.46 25.73 -30.43
CA ALA A 113 24.64 26.97 -31.14
C ALA A 113 25.71 27.90 -30.54
N ASN A 114 25.78 27.93 -29.20
CA ASN A 114 26.77 28.73 -28.44
C ASN A 114 28.17 28.13 -28.60
N GLU A 115 28.35 26.82 -28.50
CA GLU A 115 29.66 26.17 -28.72
C GLU A 115 30.15 26.38 -30.15
N LEU A 116 29.26 26.31 -31.12
CA LEU A 116 29.56 26.61 -32.52
C LEU A 116 30.03 28.05 -32.68
N ALA A 117 29.34 29.02 -32.05
CA ALA A 117 29.70 30.43 -32.09
C ALA A 117 31.06 30.69 -31.46
N ILE A 118 31.39 30.06 -30.33
CA ILE A 118 32.66 30.18 -29.65
C ILE A 118 33.79 29.57 -30.51
N HIS A 119 33.56 28.42 -31.15
CA HIS A 119 34.53 27.77 -32.02
C HIS A 119 34.88 28.64 -33.24
N LEU A 120 33.85 29.30 -33.83
CA LEU A 120 34.06 30.23 -34.93
C LEU A 120 34.76 31.54 -34.52
N GLN A 121 34.51 32.07 -33.31
CA GLN A 121 35.17 33.25 -32.78
C GLN A 121 36.66 33.00 -32.47
N GLN A 122 37.05 31.80 -32.10
CA GLN A 122 38.43 31.40 -31.81
C GLN A 122 39.25 31.13 -33.06
N GLY A 123 38.77 31.48 -34.26
CA GLY A 123 39.48 31.31 -35.52
C GLY A 123 39.50 29.87 -36.03
N GLY A 124 38.63 29.03 -35.49
CA GLY A 124 38.44 27.65 -35.94
C GLY A 124 37.80 27.61 -37.33
N MET A 125 38.24 26.62 -38.13
CA MET A 125 37.61 26.34 -39.42
C MET A 125 36.17 25.84 -39.16
N GLN A 126 35.22 26.16 -40.05
CA GLN A 126 33.87 25.61 -39.89
C GLN A 126 33.88 24.11 -39.72
N PRO A 127 33.31 23.56 -38.65
CA PRO A 127 33.34 22.12 -38.43
C PRO A 127 32.61 21.41 -39.57
N SER A 128 33.15 20.28 -39.98
CA SER A 128 32.57 19.47 -41.04
C SER A 128 31.19 18.93 -40.60
N PRO A 129 30.30 18.61 -41.53
CA PRO A 129 28.98 18.05 -41.18
C PRO A 129 29.06 16.75 -40.35
N SER A 130 30.17 16.02 -40.44
CA SER A 130 30.41 14.84 -39.60
C SER A 130 30.79 15.18 -38.17
N GLU A 131 31.60 16.20 -37.95
CA GLU A 131 31.97 16.69 -36.61
C GLU A 131 30.76 17.28 -35.88
N LEU A 132 29.92 18.07 -36.57
CA LEU A 132 28.68 18.59 -36.02
C LEU A 132 27.73 17.47 -35.57
N ARG A 133 27.60 16.40 -36.36
CA ARG A 133 26.79 15.25 -35.98
C ARG A 133 27.38 14.55 -34.74
N THR A 134 28.68 14.39 -34.67
CA THR A 134 29.34 13.77 -33.52
C THR A 134 29.13 14.58 -32.24
N MET A 135 29.29 15.91 -32.31
CA MET A 135 29.04 16.81 -31.18
C MET A 135 27.58 16.76 -30.74
N ALA A 136 26.63 16.79 -31.68
CA ALA A 136 25.21 16.70 -31.35
C ALA A 136 24.84 15.35 -30.70
N VAL A 137 25.43 14.24 -31.13
CA VAL A 137 25.23 12.92 -30.52
C VAL A 137 25.83 12.87 -29.12
N GLN A 138 27.05 13.38 -28.93
CA GLN A 138 27.69 13.44 -27.61
C GLN A 138 26.87 14.25 -26.60
N MET A 139 26.44 15.45 -27.00
CA MET A 139 25.59 16.30 -26.16
C MET A 139 24.25 15.62 -25.82
N LYS A 140 23.65 14.94 -26.79
CA LYS A 140 22.44 14.18 -26.56
C LYS A 140 22.66 13.06 -25.55
N ASP A 141 23.74 12.29 -25.70
CA ASP A 141 24.09 11.19 -24.81
C ASP A 141 24.39 11.69 -23.37
N GLU A 142 25.04 12.83 -23.25
CA GLU A 142 25.25 13.50 -21.95
C GLU A 142 23.95 13.94 -21.31
N ALA A 143 23.08 14.61 -22.06
CA ALA A 143 21.77 15.04 -21.58
C ALA A 143 20.89 13.85 -21.17
N GLU A 144 20.91 12.75 -21.94
CA GLU A 144 20.19 11.53 -21.57
C GLU A 144 20.75 10.91 -20.28
N ARG A 145 22.08 10.98 -20.07
CA ARG A 145 22.72 10.50 -18.84
C ARG A 145 22.31 11.34 -17.63
N GLU A 146 22.41 12.67 -17.75
CA GLU A 146 21.96 13.59 -16.71
C GLU A 146 20.47 13.39 -16.36
N MET A 147 19.63 13.20 -17.37
CA MET A 147 18.20 12.91 -17.16
C MET A 147 17.99 11.59 -16.41
N ARG A 148 18.74 10.54 -16.72
CA ARG A 148 18.66 9.26 -15.99
C ARG A 148 19.08 9.41 -14.53
N GLU A 149 20.17 10.15 -14.27
CA GLU A 149 20.63 10.46 -12.91
C GLU A 149 19.58 11.27 -12.12
N MET A 150 19.03 12.33 -12.71
CA MET A 150 17.95 13.11 -12.11
C MET A 150 16.69 12.27 -11.86
N SER A 151 16.37 11.35 -12.78
CA SER A 151 15.23 10.42 -12.62
C SER A 151 15.47 9.47 -11.46
N ALA A 152 16.68 8.91 -11.33
CA ALA A 152 17.06 8.04 -10.23
C ALA A 152 16.98 8.74 -8.87
N ASP A 153 17.44 9.99 -8.79
CA ASP A 153 17.35 10.80 -7.58
C ASP A 153 15.88 11.14 -7.20
N ARG A 154 15.04 11.40 -8.19
CA ARG A 154 13.60 11.61 -7.97
C ARG A 154 12.93 10.35 -7.45
N VAL A 155 13.26 9.20 -8.03
CA VAL A 155 12.77 7.89 -7.58
C VAL A 155 13.18 7.64 -6.14
N ALA A 156 14.46 7.82 -5.80
CA ALA A 156 14.95 7.61 -4.44
C ALA A 156 14.29 8.53 -3.40
N ARG A 157 13.99 9.79 -3.78
CA ARG A 157 13.24 10.72 -2.92
C ARG A 157 11.78 10.30 -2.77
N MET A 158 11.17 9.82 -3.86
CA MET A 158 9.78 9.33 -3.84
C MET A 158 9.65 8.08 -2.99
N GLU A 159 10.56 7.11 -3.12
CA GLU A 159 10.59 5.91 -2.27
C GLU A 159 10.67 6.25 -0.79
N ARG A 160 11.62 7.11 -0.40
CA ARG A 160 11.75 7.56 1.00
C ARG A 160 10.47 8.19 1.52
N LYS A 161 9.87 9.09 0.74
CA LYS A 161 8.62 9.76 1.14
C LYS A 161 7.45 8.78 1.28
N MET A 162 7.37 7.79 0.40
CA MET A 162 6.33 6.75 0.52
C MET A 162 6.57 5.87 1.74
N GLU A 163 7.83 5.51 2.02
CA GLU A 163 8.21 4.73 3.19
C GLU A 163 7.84 5.45 4.49
N ASP A 164 8.17 6.75 4.59
CA ASP A 164 7.77 7.59 5.71
C ASP A 164 6.23 7.59 5.90
N GLN A 165 5.48 7.75 4.80
CA GLN A 165 4.01 7.74 4.84
C GLN A 165 3.44 6.38 5.26
N LEU A 166 4.01 5.27 4.81
CA LEU A 166 3.62 3.92 5.20
C LEU A 166 3.90 3.69 6.69
N HIS A 167 5.06 4.12 7.15
CA HIS A 167 5.45 4.01 8.56
C HIS A 167 4.52 4.83 9.46
N GLU A 168 4.34 6.12 9.15
CA GLU A 168 3.45 7.02 9.89
C GLU A 168 1.97 6.59 9.82
N GLY A 169 1.55 6.00 8.70
CA GLY A 169 0.18 5.54 8.47
C GLY A 169 -0.15 4.19 9.11
N GLY A 170 0.81 3.55 9.80
CA GLY A 170 0.60 2.29 10.50
C GLY A 170 0.49 1.06 9.59
N TRP A 171 1.02 1.15 8.36
CA TRP A 171 0.97 0.05 7.40
C TRP A 171 1.60 -1.24 7.94
N HIS A 172 2.77 -1.16 8.56
CA HIS A 172 3.46 -2.33 9.10
C HIS A 172 2.62 -3.12 10.12
N LYS A 173 1.94 -2.38 11.02
CA LYS A 173 1.04 -2.99 11.99
C LYS A 173 -0.14 -3.66 11.30
N ALA A 174 -0.83 -2.92 10.43
CA ALA A 174 -2.01 -3.41 9.72
C ALA A 174 -1.68 -4.61 8.82
N PHE A 175 -0.49 -4.62 8.19
CA PHE A 175 -0.02 -5.71 7.35
C PHE A 175 0.30 -6.98 8.17
N ASN A 176 0.92 -6.83 9.34
CA ASN A 176 1.16 -7.97 10.21
C ASN A 176 -0.15 -8.61 10.71
N GLU A 177 -1.11 -7.79 11.10
CA GLU A 177 -2.45 -8.26 11.50
C GLU A 177 -3.17 -8.94 10.32
N PHE A 178 -3.02 -8.42 9.12
CA PHE A 178 -3.53 -9.01 7.88
C PHE A 178 -2.90 -10.38 7.58
N LEU A 179 -1.60 -10.56 7.79
CA LEU A 179 -0.94 -11.86 7.62
C LEU A 179 -1.43 -12.89 8.65
N ASP A 180 -1.66 -12.46 9.88
CA ASP A 180 -2.26 -13.30 10.91
C ASP A 180 -3.67 -13.74 10.55
N ASP A 181 -4.45 -12.87 9.93
CA ASP A 181 -5.79 -13.19 9.46
C ASP A 181 -5.78 -14.19 8.29
N ILE A 182 -4.88 -14.02 7.30
CA ILE A 182 -4.74 -14.97 6.17
C ILE A 182 -4.49 -16.39 6.66
N VAL A 183 -3.68 -16.55 7.71
CA VAL A 183 -3.34 -17.86 8.25
C VAL A 183 -4.48 -18.43 9.10
N THR A 184 -5.32 -17.58 9.68
CA THR A 184 -6.36 -17.97 10.62
C THR A 184 -7.72 -18.18 9.95
N PHE A 185 -8.07 -17.25 9.03
CA PHE A 185 -9.39 -17.16 8.44
C PHE A 185 -9.36 -17.49 6.94
N PRO A 186 -10.51 -17.83 6.34
CA PRO A 186 -10.61 -18.08 4.90
C PRO A 186 -10.28 -16.87 4.03
N TYR A 187 -10.34 -15.67 4.60
CA TYR A 187 -9.98 -14.41 3.93
C TYR A 187 -9.46 -13.38 4.94
N ALA A 188 -8.69 -12.44 4.43
CA ALA A 188 -8.23 -11.27 5.19
C ALA A 188 -8.39 -10.02 4.35
N VAL A 189 -8.55 -8.87 4.99
CA VAL A 189 -8.73 -7.59 4.31
C VAL A 189 -7.87 -6.50 4.94
N LEU A 190 -7.05 -5.90 4.10
CA LEU A 190 -6.29 -4.70 4.41
C LEU A 190 -6.91 -3.52 3.67
N LYS A 191 -7.26 -2.47 4.39
CA LYS A 191 -7.87 -1.26 3.85
C LYS A 191 -6.90 -0.10 3.92
N GLY A 192 -6.68 0.57 2.79
CA GLY A 192 -5.83 1.75 2.70
C GLY A 192 -5.42 2.10 1.27
N PRO A 193 -4.84 3.29 1.06
CA PRO A 193 -4.71 4.38 2.04
C PRO A 193 -6.04 5.12 2.30
N ILE A 194 -6.32 5.40 3.57
CA ILE A 194 -7.49 6.16 3.99
C ILE A 194 -7.01 7.53 4.47
N LYS A 195 -7.56 8.60 3.91
CA LYS A 195 -7.25 9.95 4.37
C LYS A 195 -8.01 10.25 5.65
N ARG A 196 -7.28 10.40 6.76
CA ARG A 196 -7.84 10.79 8.05
C ARG A 196 -7.25 12.08 8.55
N LYS A 197 -8.10 12.93 9.14
CA LYS A 197 -7.65 14.11 9.88
C LYS A 197 -7.20 13.66 11.28
N ARG A 198 -5.95 13.96 11.60
CA ARG A 198 -5.37 13.71 12.93
C ARG A 198 -4.95 15.01 13.57
N LYS A 199 -5.22 15.16 14.86
CA LYS A 199 -4.66 16.25 15.67
C LYS A 199 -3.32 15.78 16.20
N THR A 200 -2.25 16.40 15.73
CA THR A 200 -0.88 16.16 16.19
C THR A 200 -0.38 17.40 16.92
N LEU A 201 0.39 17.19 17.97
CA LEU A 201 1.03 18.28 18.69
C LEU A 201 2.36 18.59 17.99
N LYS A 202 2.52 19.82 17.51
CA LYS A 202 3.78 20.31 16.95
C LYS A 202 4.35 21.44 17.79
N TRP A 203 5.66 21.43 17.93
CA TRP A 203 6.36 22.56 18.55
C TRP A 203 6.33 23.78 17.60
N GLN A 204 5.70 24.86 18.05
CA GLN A 204 5.75 26.16 17.40
C GLN A 204 6.11 27.20 18.46
N ASN A 205 7.14 27.99 18.21
CA ASN A 205 7.61 29.05 19.12
C ASN A 205 7.78 28.59 20.60
N ASN A 206 8.34 27.39 20.81
CA ASN A 206 8.56 26.80 22.11
C ASN A 206 7.28 26.35 22.87
N GLU A 207 6.13 26.30 22.19
CA GLU A 207 4.86 25.81 22.73
C GLU A 207 4.35 24.63 21.88
N LEU A 208 3.65 23.68 22.53
CA LEU A 208 2.99 22.55 21.86
C LEU A 208 1.61 22.98 21.37
N VAL A 209 1.48 23.19 20.06
CA VAL A 209 0.22 23.60 19.43
C VAL A 209 -0.42 22.39 18.71
N PRO A 210 -1.71 22.14 18.92
CA PRO A 210 -2.42 21.10 18.18
C PRO A 210 -2.63 21.53 16.73
N VAL A 211 -2.06 20.78 15.80
CA VAL A 211 -2.19 20.99 14.34
C VAL A 211 -3.01 19.86 13.75
N GLU A 212 -3.99 20.18 12.92
CA GLU A 212 -4.75 19.19 12.14
C GLU A 212 -3.98 18.85 10.88
N GLU A 213 -3.64 17.57 10.73
CA GLU A 213 -2.98 17.04 9.55
C GLU A 213 -3.82 15.95 8.89
N ILE A 214 -3.81 15.92 7.57
CA ILE A 214 -4.39 14.81 6.81
C ILE A 214 -3.28 13.80 6.59
N ARG A 215 -3.47 12.59 7.14
CA ARG A 215 -2.53 11.47 6.97
C ARG A 215 -3.20 10.34 6.21
N ASN A 216 -2.40 9.60 5.46
CA ASN A 216 -2.79 8.34 4.87
C ASN A 216 -2.62 7.26 5.93
N GLU A 217 -3.69 6.52 6.23
CA GLU A 217 -3.67 5.44 7.22
C GLU A 217 -4.07 4.12 6.58
N TRP A 218 -3.52 3.03 7.10
CA TRP A 218 -3.88 1.66 6.76
C TRP A 218 -4.43 0.98 7.99
N GLU A 219 -5.48 0.20 7.78
CA GLU A 219 -6.11 -0.55 8.87
C GLU A 219 -6.46 -1.97 8.42
N ARG A 220 -6.28 -2.90 9.32
CA ARG A 220 -6.86 -4.23 9.18
C ARG A 220 -8.37 -4.11 9.31
N VAL A 221 -9.12 -4.73 8.43
CA VAL A 221 -10.55 -4.88 8.57
C VAL A 221 -10.81 -6.23 9.21
N ASP A 222 -11.48 -6.23 10.36
CA ASP A 222 -11.87 -7.49 11.02
C ASP A 222 -12.75 -8.31 10.09
N PRO A 223 -12.37 -9.57 9.77
CA PRO A 223 -13.16 -10.44 8.91
C PRO A 223 -14.61 -10.63 9.38
N PHE A 224 -14.86 -10.58 10.69
CA PHE A 224 -16.22 -10.64 11.22
C PHE A 224 -17.06 -9.39 10.91
N MET A 225 -16.43 -8.25 10.69
CA MET A 225 -17.11 -6.97 10.41
C MET A 225 -17.29 -6.68 8.91
N LEU A 226 -16.78 -7.53 8.03
CA LEU A 226 -16.93 -7.37 6.59
C LEU A 226 -18.16 -8.13 6.10
N TYR A 227 -19.07 -7.40 5.45
CA TYR A 227 -20.25 -7.95 4.81
C TYR A 227 -20.25 -7.56 3.33
N TRP A 228 -20.32 -8.54 2.45
CA TRP A 228 -20.42 -8.32 1.01
C TRP A 228 -21.85 -8.54 0.51
N ALA A 229 -22.17 -7.92 -0.61
CA ALA A 229 -23.44 -8.19 -1.27
C ALA A 229 -23.47 -9.63 -1.79
N PRO A 230 -24.48 -10.43 -1.50
CA PRO A 230 -24.63 -11.75 -2.10
C PRO A 230 -24.86 -11.60 -3.60
N TRP A 231 -24.30 -12.50 -4.36
CA TRP A 231 -24.45 -12.56 -5.82
C TRP A 231 -25.80 -13.13 -6.18
#